data_dd5eee18514153138594a89a5cf3f958
#
_entry.id   dd5eee18514153138594a89a5cf3f958
#
_cell.length_a   1.000
_cell.length_b   1.000
_cell.length_c   1.000
_cell.angle_alpha   90.00
_cell.angle_beta   90.00
_cell.angle_gamma   90.00
#
_symmetry.space_group_name_H-M   'P 1'
#
loop_
_entity.id
_entity.type
_entity.pdbx_description
1 polymer ?
#
loop_
_entity_poly.entity_id
_entity_poly.type
_entity_poly.pdbx_seq_one_letter_code
_entity_poly.pdbx_strand_id
1 'polypeptide(L)'
;MMDATKYHVGYYPPPVEPGHVYEWTKKDHIEKAPAWCSVDLRDGNQSLIVPMSLDEKLEFYDMLIKIGFKEIEVGFPAASETEYEFLRKLIDGNRIPQDVTVQVLTQCRDHIIRKTFEAVKGAPRAIIHFYNSTSVAQREQVFKKSKKEIKQIAVDGAKLVKQLSEEYEGNFLFEYSPESFTGTEPEYAVEVCNAVLDIMQPTPDRPMIINLPVTVEMSMPHIYANQIEWCSNHLKYRDSVILSTHPHNDRGCGVADAELAVLAGAQRIECCLFGNGERTGNVDAITLAMNMYSHGVDPHLDFSDMPKICEIYERVTRMHVYERTPYAGALVFAAFSGSHQDAIAKGMTWRKEKKLHEWTCPYIPIDPHDIGRTYDADVIRINSQSGKGGIGFLLQQNYGYNPPPKMREDLGYRVKDVSDHEHRELSVKEVLYVFETAYLNHNSPLNIPEAHFVQNADNTITANITLSVNGKETKCSATGNGRLDAVATAIEQQTGMHFTLIHYSEHALDSDTDSRACSYVGLKWASGEETWGCGTHTDIIVAGIKALMSAINNK
;
A
#
# COMPACT_ATOMS: atom_id res chain seq x y z
N MET A 1 6.16 31.59 19.57
CA MET A 1 4.92 30.86 19.91
C MET A 1 4.01 30.91 18.70
N MET A 2 3.34 29.79 18.35
CA MET A 2 2.38 29.78 17.23
C MET A 2 1.17 30.67 17.58
N ASP A 3 0.67 31.41 16.59
CA ASP A 3 -0.50 32.30 16.74
C ASP A 3 -1.57 31.90 15.70
N ALA A 4 -2.62 31.27 16.17
CA ALA A 4 -3.72 30.81 15.32
C ALA A 4 -4.70 31.93 14.95
N THR A 5 -4.65 33.08 15.63
CA THR A 5 -5.62 34.18 15.39
C THR A 5 -5.44 34.88 14.05
N LYS A 6 -4.30 34.67 13.38
CA LYS A 6 -4.02 35.19 12.04
C LYS A 6 -4.68 34.41 10.90
N TYR A 7 -5.36 33.28 11.21
CA TYR A 7 -6.03 32.44 10.21
C TYR A 7 -7.54 32.59 10.28
N HIS A 8 -8.20 32.49 9.14
CA HIS A 8 -9.67 32.52 9.06
C HIS A 8 -10.28 31.21 9.57
N VAL A 9 -11.48 31.31 10.13
CA VAL A 9 -12.31 30.18 10.53
C VAL A 9 -13.36 29.94 9.45
N GLY A 10 -13.39 28.75 8.87
CA GLY A 10 -14.40 28.35 7.88
C GLY A 10 -14.33 29.16 6.59
N TYR A 11 -13.69 28.61 5.56
CA TYR A 11 -13.57 29.26 4.25
C TYR A 11 -14.77 28.93 3.37
N TYR A 12 -15.44 29.97 2.87
CA TYR A 12 -16.40 29.97 1.77
C TYR A 12 -17.46 28.84 1.79
N PRO A 13 -18.18 28.62 2.92
CA PRO A 13 -19.32 27.72 2.88
C PRO A 13 -20.36 28.24 1.88
N PRO A 14 -21.11 27.36 1.20
CA PRO A 14 -22.19 27.80 0.30
C PRO A 14 -23.24 28.60 1.06
N PRO A 15 -23.87 29.62 0.42
CA PRO A 15 -24.92 30.41 1.01
C PRO A 15 -26.25 29.64 1.00
N VAL A 16 -26.53 28.96 2.10
CA VAL A 16 -27.75 28.17 2.29
C VAL A 16 -28.51 28.64 3.54
N GLU A 17 -29.83 28.39 3.60
CA GLU A 17 -30.63 28.68 4.77
C GLU A 17 -30.19 27.84 5.99
N PRO A 18 -30.30 28.36 7.20
CA PRO A 18 -30.03 27.64 8.42
C PRO A 18 -30.83 26.33 8.50
N GLY A 19 -30.15 25.19 8.75
CA GLY A 19 -30.76 23.87 8.82
C GLY A 19 -30.91 23.18 7.48
N HIS A 20 -30.34 23.71 6.40
CA HIS A 20 -30.26 23.02 5.11
C HIS A 20 -29.58 21.65 5.25
N VAL A 21 -30.18 20.62 4.66
CA VAL A 21 -29.65 19.25 4.63
C VAL A 21 -29.24 18.93 3.21
N TYR A 22 -27.95 18.69 3.00
CA TYR A 22 -27.40 18.28 1.70
C TYR A 22 -27.77 16.84 1.37
N GLU A 23 -28.05 16.56 0.10
CA GLU A 23 -28.45 15.22 -0.36
C GLU A 23 -27.30 14.19 -0.24
N TRP A 24 -26.05 14.63 -0.42
CA TRP A 24 -24.90 13.75 -0.27
C TRP A 24 -24.80 13.14 1.15
N THR A 25 -25.28 13.83 2.18
CA THR A 25 -25.24 13.34 3.57
C THR A 25 -26.17 12.16 3.84
N LYS A 26 -27.07 11.85 2.90
CA LYS A 26 -28.00 10.72 2.96
C LYS A 26 -27.42 9.44 2.37
N LYS A 27 -26.26 9.52 1.70
CA LYS A 27 -25.57 8.41 1.08
C LYS A 27 -24.52 7.86 2.04
N ASP A 28 -24.37 6.56 2.09
CA ASP A 28 -23.44 5.85 2.97
C ASP A 28 -22.20 5.29 2.23
N HIS A 29 -22.25 5.24 0.89
CA HIS A 29 -21.14 4.78 0.04
C HIS A 29 -21.23 5.36 -1.38
N ILE A 30 -20.13 5.21 -2.12
CA ILE A 30 -20.06 5.51 -3.56
C ILE A 30 -20.60 4.28 -4.31
N GLU A 31 -21.65 4.46 -5.10
CA GLU A 31 -22.30 3.37 -5.87
C GLU A 31 -21.59 3.08 -7.20
N LYS A 32 -20.94 4.09 -7.79
CA LYS A 32 -20.31 4.02 -9.11
C LYS A 32 -19.02 4.81 -9.14
N ALA A 33 -17.99 4.22 -9.73
CA ALA A 33 -16.72 4.89 -9.93
C ALA A 33 -16.88 6.12 -10.85
N PRO A 34 -16.15 7.22 -10.57
CA PRO A 34 -16.09 8.38 -11.47
C PRO A 34 -15.26 8.08 -12.73
N ALA A 35 -15.31 8.97 -13.71
CA ALA A 35 -14.30 9.01 -14.74
C ALA A 35 -12.95 9.47 -14.14
N TRP A 36 -11.87 8.81 -14.53
CA TRP A 36 -10.53 9.11 -14.04
C TRP A 36 -9.69 9.83 -15.07
N CYS A 37 -9.12 10.97 -14.68
CA CYS A 37 -8.10 11.66 -15.47
C CYS A 37 -6.78 11.66 -14.71
N SER A 38 -5.74 11.02 -15.27
CA SER A 38 -4.41 11.16 -14.73
C SER A 38 -3.83 12.52 -15.10
N VAL A 39 -3.33 13.25 -14.10
CA VAL A 39 -2.57 14.49 -14.30
C VAL A 39 -1.08 14.31 -13.95
N ASP A 40 -0.62 13.07 -13.83
CA ASP A 40 0.77 12.73 -13.52
C ASP A 40 1.78 13.37 -14.45
N LEU A 41 1.48 13.35 -15.77
CA LEU A 41 2.40 13.83 -16.81
C LEU A 41 2.39 15.35 -17.00
N ARG A 42 1.45 16.05 -16.36
CA ARG A 42 1.44 17.51 -16.32
C ARG A 42 1.71 18.03 -14.91
N ASP A 43 0.75 17.95 -13.99
CA ASP A 43 0.83 18.50 -12.64
C ASP A 43 1.84 17.74 -11.77
N GLY A 44 1.80 16.41 -11.84
CA GLY A 44 2.77 15.53 -11.20
C GLY A 44 4.20 15.79 -11.70
N ASN A 45 4.40 15.83 -13.03
CA ASN A 45 5.71 16.06 -13.63
C ASN A 45 6.28 17.46 -13.35
N GLN A 46 5.41 18.48 -13.38
CA GLN A 46 5.78 19.87 -13.11
C GLN A 46 6.35 20.07 -11.69
N SER A 47 5.92 19.28 -10.74
CA SER A 47 6.34 19.34 -9.33
C SER A 47 7.64 18.59 -9.02
N LEU A 48 8.15 17.79 -9.96
CA LEU A 48 9.39 17.02 -9.77
C LEU A 48 10.62 17.93 -9.76
N ILE A 49 11.57 17.67 -8.86
CA ILE A 49 12.87 18.36 -8.81
C ILE A 49 13.61 18.17 -10.14
N VAL A 50 13.55 16.95 -10.68
CA VAL A 50 14.05 16.61 -12.02
C VAL A 50 12.87 16.09 -12.82
N PRO A 51 12.28 16.91 -13.70
CA PRO A 51 11.18 16.48 -14.56
C PRO A 51 11.55 15.25 -15.40
N MET A 52 10.57 14.44 -15.74
CA MET A 52 10.75 13.27 -16.60
C MET A 52 11.29 13.66 -17.97
N SER A 53 12.25 12.91 -18.46
CA SER A 53 12.68 12.98 -19.87
C SER A 53 11.54 12.51 -20.81
N LEU A 54 11.70 12.76 -22.09
CA LEU A 54 10.73 12.33 -23.10
C LEU A 54 10.48 10.83 -23.09
N ASP A 55 11.53 10.01 -22.95
CA ASP A 55 11.40 8.54 -22.93
C ASP A 55 10.74 8.06 -21.63
N GLU A 56 11.04 8.68 -20.48
CA GLU A 56 10.37 8.41 -19.21
C GLU A 56 8.89 8.78 -19.26
N LYS A 57 8.53 9.92 -19.87
CA LYS A 57 7.12 10.30 -20.08
C LYS A 57 6.38 9.29 -20.95
N LEU A 58 7.01 8.77 -22.00
CA LEU A 58 6.42 7.73 -22.86
C LEU A 58 6.19 6.43 -22.11
N GLU A 59 7.16 5.99 -21.30
CA GLU A 59 7.01 4.80 -20.47
C GLU A 59 5.90 4.97 -19.43
N PHE A 60 5.84 6.12 -18.78
CA PHE A 60 4.80 6.42 -17.79
C PHE A 60 3.41 6.49 -18.45
N TYR A 61 3.31 7.08 -19.62
CA TYR A 61 2.08 7.10 -20.40
C TYR A 61 1.58 5.69 -20.73
N ASP A 62 2.46 4.81 -21.20
CA ASP A 62 2.12 3.42 -21.50
C ASP A 62 1.66 2.66 -20.24
N MET A 63 2.26 2.94 -19.08
CA MET A 63 1.83 2.40 -17.79
C MET A 63 0.42 2.89 -17.40
N LEU A 64 0.11 4.18 -17.57
CA LEU A 64 -1.22 4.73 -17.28
C LEU A 64 -2.30 4.08 -18.15
N ILE A 65 -2.01 3.87 -19.43
CA ILE A 65 -2.91 3.13 -20.35
C ILE A 65 -3.13 1.70 -19.85
N LYS A 66 -2.06 1.00 -19.47
CA LYS A 66 -2.13 -0.38 -18.94
C LYS A 66 -2.96 -0.47 -17.67
N ILE A 67 -2.84 0.52 -16.78
CA ILE A 67 -3.69 0.63 -15.57
C ILE A 67 -5.16 0.81 -15.93
N GLY A 68 -5.48 1.45 -17.07
CA GLY A 68 -6.86 1.63 -17.52
C GLY A 68 -7.34 3.07 -17.61
N PHE A 69 -6.48 4.07 -17.39
CA PHE A 69 -6.85 5.47 -17.56
C PHE A 69 -7.32 5.75 -18.98
N LYS A 70 -8.49 6.41 -19.10
CA LYS A 70 -9.10 6.79 -20.39
C LYS A 70 -8.95 8.26 -20.70
N GLU A 71 -8.60 9.07 -19.70
CA GLU A 71 -8.25 10.47 -19.87
C GLU A 71 -6.91 10.72 -19.19
N ILE A 72 -5.99 11.35 -19.91
CA ILE A 72 -4.61 11.60 -19.45
C ILE A 72 -4.22 13.02 -19.86
N GLU A 73 -3.94 13.87 -18.86
CA GLU A 73 -3.40 15.20 -19.08
C GLU A 73 -1.89 15.09 -19.34
N VAL A 74 -1.53 15.24 -20.62
CA VAL A 74 -0.19 14.93 -21.11
C VAL A 74 0.77 16.11 -21.02
N GLY A 75 0.28 17.30 -20.75
CA GLY A 75 1.15 18.46 -20.54
C GLY A 75 0.50 19.81 -20.82
N PHE A 76 1.35 20.82 -20.79
CA PHE A 76 1.04 22.20 -21.14
C PHE A 76 1.89 22.60 -22.37
N PRO A 77 1.46 22.24 -23.59
CA PRO A 77 2.30 22.30 -24.80
C PRO A 77 2.74 23.72 -25.20
N ALA A 78 2.04 24.76 -24.71
CA ALA A 78 2.44 26.14 -24.92
C ALA A 78 3.50 26.65 -23.90
N ALA A 79 3.78 25.89 -22.84
CA ALA A 79 4.70 26.30 -21.76
C ALA A 79 6.16 25.93 -22.05
N SER A 80 6.42 24.81 -22.73
CA SER A 80 7.77 24.35 -23.04
C SER A 80 7.84 23.51 -24.32
N GLU A 81 9.02 23.46 -24.91
CA GLU A 81 9.30 22.65 -26.10
C GLU A 81 9.17 21.15 -25.80
N THR A 82 9.67 20.68 -24.65
CA THR A 82 9.56 19.28 -24.24
C THR A 82 8.09 18.82 -24.13
N GLU A 83 7.20 19.67 -23.58
CA GLU A 83 5.77 19.37 -23.46
C GLU A 83 5.12 19.31 -24.85
N TYR A 84 5.52 20.21 -25.76
CA TYR A 84 5.06 20.20 -27.16
C TYR A 84 5.54 18.94 -27.89
N GLU A 85 6.84 18.62 -27.81
CA GLU A 85 7.43 17.44 -28.44
C GLU A 85 6.82 16.13 -27.95
N PHE A 86 6.57 16.03 -26.65
CA PHE A 86 5.94 14.83 -26.07
C PHE A 86 4.55 14.61 -26.67
N LEU A 87 3.70 15.64 -26.68
CA LEU A 87 2.37 15.57 -27.29
C LEU A 87 2.45 15.19 -28.79
N ARG A 88 3.37 15.83 -29.53
CA ARG A 88 3.55 15.49 -30.96
C ARG A 88 4.02 14.06 -31.16
N LYS A 89 4.91 13.54 -30.31
CA LYS A 89 5.32 12.12 -30.35
C LYS A 89 4.17 11.15 -30.14
N LEU A 90 3.24 11.49 -29.26
CA LEU A 90 2.03 10.67 -29.08
C LEU A 90 1.14 10.69 -30.32
N ILE A 91 0.92 11.88 -30.93
CA ILE A 91 0.04 12.05 -32.07
C ILE A 91 0.67 11.49 -33.35
N ASP A 92 1.87 11.95 -33.71
CA ASP A 92 2.54 11.59 -34.95
C ASP A 92 2.98 10.11 -34.97
N GLY A 93 3.26 9.55 -33.78
CA GLY A 93 3.57 8.15 -33.59
C GLY A 93 2.37 7.21 -33.49
N ASN A 94 1.12 7.73 -33.61
CA ASN A 94 -0.13 6.97 -33.43
C ASN A 94 -0.17 6.18 -32.10
N ARG A 95 0.34 6.77 -31.01
CA ARG A 95 0.43 6.12 -29.70
C ARG A 95 -0.82 6.30 -28.82
N ILE A 96 -1.79 7.09 -29.27
CA ILE A 96 -3.03 7.35 -28.55
C ILE A 96 -4.07 6.29 -28.94
N PRO A 97 -4.46 5.38 -28.03
CA PRO A 97 -5.52 4.40 -28.31
C PRO A 97 -6.85 5.10 -28.64
N GLN A 98 -7.71 4.42 -29.39
CA GLN A 98 -9.02 5.00 -29.81
C GLN A 98 -9.96 5.31 -28.64
N ASP A 99 -9.81 4.60 -27.52
CA ASP A 99 -10.60 4.74 -26.31
C ASP A 99 -9.94 5.67 -25.26
N VAL A 100 -8.78 6.26 -25.58
CA VAL A 100 -8.07 7.21 -24.73
C VAL A 100 -8.19 8.63 -25.28
N THR A 101 -8.43 9.58 -24.39
CA THR A 101 -8.47 11.01 -24.69
C THR A 101 -7.28 11.70 -24.05
N VAL A 102 -6.47 12.38 -24.81
CA VAL A 102 -5.41 13.23 -24.26
C VAL A 102 -6.01 14.56 -23.82
N GLN A 103 -5.59 15.07 -22.66
CA GLN A 103 -5.93 16.40 -22.17
C GLN A 103 -4.70 17.29 -22.22
N VAL A 104 -4.91 18.56 -22.56
CA VAL A 104 -3.85 19.57 -22.58
C VAL A 104 -4.30 20.83 -21.87
N LEU A 105 -3.42 21.36 -21.01
CA LEU A 105 -3.68 22.58 -20.25
C LEU A 105 -3.38 23.81 -21.09
N THR A 106 -4.20 24.85 -20.93
CA THR A 106 -3.96 26.18 -21.52
C THR A 106 -4.50 27.29 -20.63
N GLN A 107 -3.76 28.37 -20.47
CA GLN A 107 -4.28 29.56 -19.80
C GLN A 107 -5.23 30.34 -20.73
N CYS A 108 -6.19 31.09 -20.16
CA CYS A 108 -7.06 32.00 -20.91
C CYS A 108 -6.29 33.23 -21.41
N ARG A 109 -5.32 32.99 -22.32
CA ARG A 109 -4.49 34.00 -23.00
C ARG A 109 -4.42 33.67 -24.50
N ASP A 110 -4.63 34.66 -25.36
CA ASP A 110 -4.74 34.47 -26.81
C ASP A 110 -3.63 33.61 -27.41
N HIS A 111 -2.36 34.03 -27.28
CA HIS A 111 -1.22 33.32 -27.86
C HIS A 111 -1.03 31.92 -27.31
N ILE A 112 -1.38 31.68 -26.03
CA ILE A 112 -1.29 30.38 -25.39
C ILE A 112 -2.32 29.42 -25.94
N ILE A 113 -3.58 29.85 -26.03
CA ILE A 113 -4.68 29.05 -26.58
C ILE A 113 -4.40 28.67 -28.05
N ARG A 114 -3.93 29.63 -28.88
CA ARG A 114 -3.57 29.36 -30.30
C ARG A 114 -2.47 28.30 -30.42
N LYS A 115 -1.43 28.42 -29.59
CA LYS A 115 -0.32 27.43 -29.57
C LYS A 115 -0.82 26.04 -29.15
N THR A 116 -1.77 25.98 -28.23
CA THR A 116 -2.37 24.73 -27.78
C THR A 116 -3.13 24.04 -28.93
N PHE A 117 -3.96 24.78 -29.70
CA PHE A 117 -4.66 24.22 -30.85
C PHE A 117 -3.70 23.77 -31.97
N GLU A 118 -2.60 24.48 -32.20
CA GLU A 118 -1.53 24.03 -33.08
C GLU A 118 -0.95 22.71 -32.64
N ALA A 119 -0.68 22.57 -31.34
CA ALA A 119 -0.05 21.38 -30.75
C ALA A 119 -0.91 20.11 -30.83
N VAL A 120 -2.24 20.24 -30.66
CA VAL A 120 -3.17 19.08 -30.67
C VAL A 120 -3.63 18.67 -32.08
N LYS A 121 -3.20 19.36 -33.11
CA LYS A 121 -3.61 19.07 -34.50
C LYS A 121 -3.32 17.61 -34.86
N GLY A 122 -4.36 16.89 -35.33
CA GLY A 122 -4.28 15.47 -35.70
C GLY A 122 -4.44 14.49 -34.52
N ALA A 123 -4.72 14.95 -33.30
CA ALA A 123 -5.08 14.06 -32.19
C ALA A 123 -6.43 13.37 -32.48
N PRO A 124 -6.57 12.06 -32.21
CA PRO A 124 -7.84 11.36 -32.43
C PRO A 124 -9.00 11.96 -31.63
N ARG A 125 -8.72 12.37 -30.40
CA ARG A 125 -9.61 13.07 -29.48
C ARG A 125 -8.79 13.83 -28.43
N ALA A 126 -9.13 15.09 -28.17
CA ALA A 126 -8.44 15.92 -27.19
C ALA A 126 -9.40 16.74 -26.34
N ILE A 127 -9.10 16.83 -25.03
CA ILE A 127 -9.71 17.79 -24.10
C ILE A 127 -8.83 19.02 -24.09
N ILE A 128 -9.41 20.18 -24.41
CA ILE A 128 -8.78 21.49 -24.25
C ILE A 128 -9.19 22.02 -22.88
N HIS A 129 -8.28 21.91 -21.91
CA HIS A 129 -8.49 22.36 -20.54
C HIS A 129 -7.99 23.80 -20.39
N PHE A 130 -8.91 24.75 -20.36
CA PHE A 130 -8.58 26.16 -20.20
C PHE A 130 -8.98 26.69 -18.82
N TYR A 131 -8.19 27.61 -18.28
CA TYR A 131 -8.38 28.08 -16.92
C TYR A 131 -7.95 29.54 -16.73
N ASN A 132 -8.48 30.15 -15.69
CA ASN A 132 -7.95 31.36 -15.07
C ASN A 132 -8.27 31.39 -13.58
N SER A 133 -7.43 32.04 -12.79
CA SER A 133 -7.61 32.12 -11.33
C SER A 133 -8.74 33.07 -10.95
N THR A 134 -9.58 32.64 -9.99
CA THR A 134 -10.80 33.36 -9.59
C THR A 134 -10.81 33.74 -8.10
N SER A 135 -9.89 33.25 -7.28
CA SER A 135 -9.89 33.45 -5.82
C SER A 135 -9.71 34.90 -5.40
N VAL A 136 -10.17 35.21 -4.19
CA VAL A 136 -10.01 36.53 -3.57
C VAL A 136 -8.53 36.93 -3.55
N ALA A 137 -7.66 36.08 -3.06
CA ALA A 137 -6.22 36.33 -2.99
C ALA A 137 -5.60 36.65 -4.35
N GLN A 138 -5.96 35.87 -5.38
CA GLN A 138 -5.45 36.08 -6.75
C GLN A 138 -5.98 37.42 -7.33
N ARG A 139 -7.27 37.70 -7.14
CA ARG A 139 -7.86 38.94 -7.66
C ARG A 139 -7.23 40.18 -7.04
N GLU A 140 -7.05 40.19 -5.72
CA GLU A 140 -6.60 41.34 -4.96
C GLU A 140 -5.08 41.54 -4.94
N GLN A 141 -4.34 40.44 -4.76
CA GLN A 141 -2.90 40.51 -4.53
C GLN A 141 -2.08 40.40 -5.81
N VAL A 142 -2.53 39.56 -6.77
CA VAL A 142 -1.76 39.22 -7.98
C VAL A 142 -2.25 40.02 -9.17
N PHE A 143 -3.52 39.83 -9.56
CA PHE A 143 -4.06 40.50 -10.75
C PHE A 143 -4.44 41.95 -10.51
N LYS A 144 -4.80 42.30 -9.28
CA LYS A 144 -5.33 43.62 -8.90
C LYS A 144 -6.51 44.01 -9.79
N LYS A 145 -7.45 43.08 -9.98
CA LYS A 145 -8.60 43.16 -10.88
C LYS A 145 -9.92 42.90 -10.12
N SER A 146 -10.97 43.57 -10.57
CA SER A 146 -12.32 43.34 -10.11
C SER A 146 -12.88 41.97 -10.56
N LYS A 147 -13.90 41.45 -9.87
CA LYS A 147 -14.66 40.26 -10.29
C LYS A 147 -15.09 40.32 -11.76
N LYS A 148 -15.57 41.52 -12.22
CA LYS A 148 -15.98 41.72 -13.60
C LYS A 148 -14.85 41.53 -14.62
N GLU A 149 -13.66 42.03 -14.31
CA GLU A 149 -12.47 41.89 -15.18
C GLU A 149 -11.95 40.47 -15.19
N ILE A 150 -11.93 39.77 -14.06
CA ILE A 150 -11.51 38.37 -13.99
C ILE A 150 -12.50 37.48 -14.74
N LYS A 151 -13.83 37.68 -14.59
CA LYS A 151 -14.84 36.97 -15.38
C LYS A 151 -14.67 37.24 -16.90
N GLN A 152 -14.29 38.46 -17.27
CA GLN A 152 -14.07 38.78 -18.69
C GLN A 152 -12.91 37.98 -19.29
N ILE A 153 -11.85 37.67 -18.53
CA ILE A 153 -10.74 36.79 -18.96
C ILE A 153 -11.28 35.41 -19.33
N ALA A 154 -12.13 34.83 -18.47
CA ALA A 154 -12.76 33.53 -18.74
C ALA A 154 -13.64 33.57 -20.02
N VAL A 155 -14.46 34.60 -20.14
CA VAL A 155 -15.34 34.80 -21.29
C VAL A 155 -14.56 34.96 -22.61
N ASP A 156 -13.49 35.76 -22.61
CA ASP A 156 -12.66 35.96 -23.79
C ASP A 156 -11.90 34.69 -24.16
N GLY A 157 -11.39 33.93 -23.14
CA GLY A 157 -10.82 32.63 -23.36
C GLY A 157 -11.80 31.64 -23.99
N ALA A 158 -13.00 31.53 -23.43
CA ALA A 158 -14.06 30.65 -23.95
C ALA A 158 -14.45 30.99 -25.41
N LYS A 159 -14.58 32.27 -25.74
CA LYS A 159 -14.86 32.69 -27.10
C LYS A 159 -13.77 32.26 -28.08
N LEU A 160 -12.52 32.46 -27.71
CA LEU A 160 -11.39 32.07 -28.55
C LEU A 160 -11.28 30.55 -28.70
N VAL A 161 -11.46 29.78 -27.60
CA VAL A 161 -11.48 28.32 -27.66
C VAL A 161 -12.58 27.82 -28.57
N LYS A 162 -13.79 28.37 -28.45
CA LYS A 162 -14.91 28.03 -29.34
C LYS A 162 -14.58 28.35 -30.81
N GLN A 163 -14.12 29.57 -31.11
CA GLN A 163 -13.73 29.98 -32.44
C GLN A 163 -12.69 29.03 -33.05
N LEU A 164 -11.60 28.76 -32.32
CA LEU A 164 -10.54 27.88 -32.84
C LEU A 164 -11.01 26.43 -33.01
N SER A 165 -11.94 25.97 -32.19
CA SER A 165 -12.52 24.63 -32.35
C SER A 165 -13.37 24.49 -33.64
N GLU A 166 -13.83 25.60 -34.21
CA GLU A 166 -14.52 25.63 -35.48
C GLU A 166 -13.55 25.81 -36.68
N GLU A 167 -12.38 26.43 -36.43
CA GLU A 167 -11.33 26.64 -37.43
C GLU A 167 -10.41 25.42 -37.62
N TYR A 168 -10.16 24.68 -36.56
CA TYR A 168 -9.28 23.49 -36.58
C TYR A 168 -10.11 22.21 -36.74
N GLU A 169 -9.69 21.36 -37.67
CA GLU A 169 -10.26 20.02 -37.80
C GLU A 169 -9.81 19.14 -36.61
N GLY A 170 -10.75 18.51 -35.91
CA GLY A 170 -10.47 17.63 -34.77
C GLY A 170 -11.71 17.29 -33.94
N ASN A 171 -11.56 16.27 -33.09
CA ASN A 171 -12.59 15.89 -32.12
C ASN A 171 -12.22 16.49 -30.75
N PHE A 172 -12.73 17.68 -30.46
CA PHE A 172 -12.44 18.44 -29.28
C PHE A 172 -13.54 18.32 -28.22
N LEU A 173 -13.15 18.04 -26.99
CA LEU A 173 -13.93 18.26 -25.80
C LEU A 173 -13.33 19.44 -25.03
N PHE A 174 -14.10 20.02 -24.14
CA PHE A 174 -13.66 21.23 -23.41
C PHE A 174 -13.79 21.07 -21.92
N GLU A 175 -12.80 21.59 -21.21
CA GLU A 175 -12.80 21.69 -19.76
C GLU A 175 -12.49 23.13 -19.35
N TYR A 176 -13.24 23.66 -18.39
CA TYR A 176 -12.94 24.94 -17.75
C TYR A 176 -12.75 24.78 -16.25
N SER A 177 -11.67 25.38 -15.73
CA SER A 177 -11.40 25.45 -14.30
C SER A 177 -11.38 26.91 -13.82
N PRO A 178 -12.27 27.31 -12.86
CA PRO A 178 -12.06 28.50 -12.06
C PRO A 178 -10.95 28.19 -11.02
N GLU A 179 -9.69 28.34 -11.41
CA GLU A 179 -8.54 27.98 -10.59
C GLU A 179 -8.61 28.65 -9.21
N SER A 180 -8.11 27.95 -8.19
CA SER A 180 -8.26 28.33 -6.78
C SER A 180 -9.73 28.44 -6.34
N PHE A 181 -10.56 27.49 -6.77
CA PHE A 181 -12.00 27.46 -6.47
C PHE A 181 -12.28 27.51 -4.97
N THR A 182 -11.55 26.77 -4.15
CA THR A 182 -11.72 26.74 -2.69
C THR A 182 -11.39 28.07 -2.00
N GLY A 183 -10.67 28.96 -2.68
CA GLY A 183 -10.42 30.33 -2.26
C GLY A 183 -11.34 31.37 -2.93
N THR A 184 -12.38 30.91 -3.61
CA THR A 184 -13.35 31.71 -4.37
C THR A 184 -14.71 31.61 -3.71
N GLU A 185 -15.47 32.71 -3.66
CA GLU A 185 -16.86 32.70 -3.21
C GLU A 185 -17.70 31.79 -4.15
N PRO A 186 -18.48 30.82 -3.64
CA PRO A 186 -19.20 29.86 -4.46
C PRO A 186 -20.12 30.50 -5.52
N GLU A 187 -20.81 31.57 -5.15
CA GLU A 187 -21.70 32.31 -6.03
C GLU A 187 -20.94 32.93 -7.20
N TYR A 188 -19.74 33.45 -6.93
CA TYR A 188 -18.90 34.04 -7.96
C TYR A 188 -18.28 32.96 -8.87
N ALA A 189 -17.87 31.83 -8.33
CA ALA A 189 -17.40 30.70 -9.10
C ALA A 189 -18.48 30.22 -10.08
N VAL A 190 -19.72 30.04 -9.62
CA VAL A 190 -20.87 29.67 -10.46
C VAL A 190 -21.18 30.74 -11.50
N GLU A 191 -21.10 32.04 -11.13
CA GLU A 191 -21.29 33.15 -12.08
C GLU A 191 -20.29 33.06 -13.24
N VAL A 192 -19.01 32.80 -12.95
CA VAL A 192 -17.96 32.68 -13.97
C VAL A 192 -18.17 31.43 -14.82
N CYS A 193 -18.41 30.27 -14.20
CA CYS A 193 -18.68 29.02 -14.92
C CYS A 193 -19.90 29.15 -15.84
N ASN A 194 -20.99 29.76 -15.36
CA ASN A 194 -22.19 29.96 -16.17
C ASN A 194 -21.94 30.92 -17.35
N ALA A 195 -21.09 31.94 -17.19
CA ALA A 195 -20.70 32.83 -18.30
C ALA A 195 -19.88 32.08 -19.36
N VAL A 196 -19.02 31.14 -18.95
CA VAL A 196 -18.31 30.26 -19.90
C VAL A 196 -19.28 29.30 -20.58
N LEU A 197 -20.17 28.66 -19.85
CA LEU A 197 -21.18 27.73 -20.37
C LEU A 197 -22.12 28.40 -21.37
N ASP A 198 -22.51 29.66 -21.13
CA ASP A 198 -23.33 30.46 -22.07
C ASP A 198 -22.62 30.70 -23.43
N ILE A 199 -21.27 30.74 -23.43
CA ILE A 199 -20.47 30.85 -24.67
C ILE A 199 -20.34 29.47 -25.33
N MET A 200 -19.98 28.44 -24.56
CA MET A 200 -19.66 27.10 -25.08
C MET A 200 -20.91 26.34 -25.53
N GLN A 201 -22.05 26.57 -24.87
CA GLN A 201 -23.36 25.97 -25.16
C GLN A 201 -23.31 24.43 -25.30
N PRO A 202 -22.88 23.72 -24.20
CA PRO A 202 -22.79 22.27 -24.24
C PRO A 202 -24.18 21.63 -24.46
N THR A 203 -24.18 20.43 -25.04
CA THR A 203 -25.36 19.59 -25.23
C THR A 203 -25.10 18.19 -24.64
N PRO A 204 -26.12 17.37 -24.38
CA PRO A 204 -25.92 16.01 -23.89
C PRO A 204 -25.00 15.16 -24.78
N ASP A 205 -25.04 15.36 -26.09
CA ASP A 205 -24.17 14.65 -27.04
C ASP A 205 -22.75 15.24 -27.14
N ARG A 206 -22.56 16.46 -26.65
CA ARG A 206 -21.28 17.17 -26.59
C ARG A 206 -21.13 17.89 -25.26
N PRO A 207 -20.93 17.13 -24.18
CA PRO A 207 -20.84 17.71 -22.83
C PRO A 207 -19.57 18.53 -22.67
N MET A 208 -19.60 19.43 -21.67
CA MET A 208 -18.43 20.19 -21.23
C MET A 208 -18.07 19.81 -19.79
N ILE A 209 -16.79 19.76 -19.50
CA ILE A 209 -16.28 19.52 -18.16
C ILE A 209 -16.16 20.87 -17.44
N ILE A 210 -16.76 20.97 -16.25
CA ILE A 210 -16.50 22.03 -15.29
C ILE A 210 -15.75 21.39 -14.13
N ASN A 211 -14.49 21.77 -13.98
CA ASN A 211 -13.61 21.27 -12.94
C ASN A 211 -13.50 22.29 -11.82
N LEU A 212 -13.80 21.87 -10.58
CA LEU A 212 -13.79 22.72 -9.38
C LEU A 212 -12.59 22.33 -8.52
N PRO A 213 -11.38 22.91 -8.74
CA PRO A 213 -10.17 22.40 -8.13
C PRO A 213 -10.02 22.84 -6.66
N VAL A 214 -9.62 21.90 -5.79
CA VAL A 214 -9.06 22.19 -4.49
C VAL A 214 -7.59 22.57 -4.68
N THR A 215 -7.34 23.70 -5.32
CA THR A 215 -5.97 24.19 -5.60
C THR A 215 -5.16 24.33 -4.33
N VAL A 216 -5.81 24.71 -3.23
CA VAL A 216 -5.30 24.62 -1.85
C VAL A 216 -6.44 24.13 -0.97
N GLU A 217 -6.18 23.15 -0.11
CA GLU A 217 -7.17 22.74 0.89
C GLU A 217 -7.34 23.83 1.95
N MET A 218 -8.41 24.59 1.86
CA MET A 218 -8.67 25.72 2.75
C MET A 218 -9.68 25.41 3.85
N SER A 219 -10.51 24.40 3.69
CA SER A 219 -11.58 24.03 4.62
C SER A 219 -11.58 22.52 4.90
N MET A 220 -12.51 22.06 5.72
CA MET A 220 -12.72 20.63 5.98
C MET A 220 -13.43 19.97 4.78
N PRO A 221 -13.23 18.67 4.53
CA PRO A 221 -13.76 17.96 3.35
C PRO A 221 -15.27 18.08 3.16
N HIS A 222 -16.05 18.09 4.23
CA HIS A 222 -17.51 18.24 4.15
C HIS A 222 -17.94 19.62 3.63
N ILE A 223 -17.13 20.67 3.85
CA ILE A 223 -17.42 22.00 3.28
C ILE A 223 -17.22 21.97 1.77
N TYR A 224 -16.16 21.27 1.31
CA TYR A 224 -15.95 21.09 -0.13
C TYR A 224 -17.09 20.27 -0.77
N ALA A 225 -17.54 19.19 -0.15
CA ALA A 225 -18.70 18.44 -0.63
C ALA A 225 -19.97 19.31 -0.71
N ASN A 226 -20.19 20.16 0.29
CA ASN A 226 -21.28 21.12 0.26
C ASN A 226 -21.16 22.11 -0.91
N GLN A 227 -19.93 22.59 -1.19
CA GLN A 227 -19.65 23.43 -2.36
C GLN A 227 -19.95 22.71 -3.67
N ILE A 228 -19.55 21.45 -3.81
CA ILE A 228 -19.79 20.63 -5.01
C ILE A 228 -21.29 20.47 -5.26
N GLU A 229 -22.06 20.03 -4.27
CA GLU A 229 -23.52 19.86 -4.43
C GLU A 229 -24.21 21.20 -4.73
N TRP A 230 -23.85 22.26 -4.00
CA TRP A 230 -24.43 23.55 -4.22
C TRP A 230 -24.12 24.10 -5.64
N CYS A 231 -22.86 24.03 -6.08
CA CYS A 231 -22.47 24.43 -7.43
C CYS A 231 -23.19 23.60 -8.49
N SER A 232 -23.25 22.27 -8.31
CA SER A 232 -23.99 21.37 -9.20
C SER A 232 -25.43 21.83 -9.42
N ASN A 233 -26.10 22.26 -8.36
CA ASN A 233 -27.51 22.70 -8.42
C ASN A 233 -27.69 24.11 -9.02
N HIS A 234 -26.61 24.89 -9.20
CA HIS A 234 -26.66 26.26 -9.70
C HIS A 234 -25.98 26.44 -11.07
N LEU A 235 -25.32 25.39 -11.60
CA LEU A 235 -24.75 25.41 -12.94
C LEU A 235 -25.85 25.35 -13.98
N LYS A 236 -25.76 26.21 -14.99
CA LYS A 236 -26.56 26.13 -16.24
C LYS A 236 -26.16 24.87 -17.04
N TYR A 237 -27.05 24.42 -17.92
CA TYR A 237 -26.81 23.25 -18.77
C TYR A 237 -26.41 21.99 -18.00
N ARG A 238 -26.91 21.81 -16.78
CA ARG A 238 -26.43 20.78 -15.84
C ARG A 238 -26.38 19.37 -16.44
N ASP A 239 -27.38 19.00 -17.26
CA ASP A 239 -27.44 17.69 -17.95
C ASP A 239 -26.38 17.52 -19.05
N SER A 240 -25.72 18.61 -19.41
CA SER A 240 -24.65 18.67 -20.42
C SER A 240 -23.29 19.03 -19.81
N VAL A 241 -23.20 19.01 -18.48
CA VAL A 241 -21.97 19.30 -17.72
C VAL A 241 -21.50 18.06 -16.98
N ILE A 242 -20.26 17.69 -17.23
CA ILE A 242 -19.53 16.72 -16.41
C ILE A 242 -18.84 17.51 -15.29
N LEU A 243 -19.27 17.28 -14.03
CA LEU A 243 -18.67 17.93 -12.88
C LEU A 243 -17.42 17.17 -12.46
N SER A 244 -16.28 17.84 -12.51
CA SER A 244 -14.95 17.31 -12.19
C SER A 244 -14.39 17.95 -10.93
N THR A 245 -13.50 17.25 -10.28
CA THR A 245 -12.72 17.74 -9.13
C THR A 245 -11.24 17.43 -9.30
N HIS A 246 -10.39 18.31 -8.74
CA HIS A 246 -8.94 18.20 -8.77
C HIS A 246 -8.40 18.56 -7.36
N PRO A 247 -8.41 17.60 -6.42
CA PRO A 247 -7.98 17.89 -5.06
C PRO A 247 -6.47 17.82 -4.90
N HIS A 248 -5.88 18.84 -4.23
CA HIS A 248 -4.58 18.73 -3.59
C HIS A 248 -4.73 18.23 -2.14
N ASN A 249 -3.61 18.04 -1.44
CA ASN A 249 -3.53 17.33 -0.16
C ASN A 249 -2.87 18.17 0.94
N ASP A 250 -3.05 19.50 0.93
CA ASP A 250 -2.37 20.43 1.84
C ASP A 250 -2.66 20.17 3.32
N ARG A 251 -3.85 19.64 3.63
CA ARG A 251 -4.29 19.30 5.00
C ARG A 251 -4.26 17.79 5.28
N GLY A 252 -3.79 16.98 4.32
CA GLY A 252 -3.83 15.52 4.37
C GLY A 252 -5.23 14.93 4.16
N CYS A 253 -6.12 15.66 3.51
CA CYS A 253 -7.51 15.26 3.31
C CYS A 253 -7.91 15.09 1.84
N GLY A 254 -6.96 15.11 0.90
CA GLY A 254 -7.26 15.07 -0.55
C GLY A 254 -8.11 13.86 -0.97
N VAL A 255 -7.88 12.68 -0.39
CA VAL A 255 -8.72 11.50 -0.62
C VAL A 255 -10.13 11.71 -0.08
N ALA A 256 -10.28 12.26 1.13
CA ALA A 256 -11.58 12.55 1.70
C ALA A 256 -12.34 13.64 0.94
N ASP A 257 -11.65 14.67 0.44
CA ASP A 257 -12.23 15.67 -0.45
C ASP A 257 -12.81 15.02 -1.70
N ALA A 258 -12.07 14.11 -2.34
CA ALA A 258 -12.50 13.40 -3.54
C ALA A 258 -13.68 12.45 -3.27
N GLU A 259 -13.62 11.62 -2.22
CA GLU A 259 -14.70 10.70 -1.84
C GLU A 259 -16.02 11.46 -1.58
N LEU A 260 -15.96 12.50 -0.76
CA LEU A 260 -17.14 13.30 -0.44
C LEU A 260 -17.64 14.11 -1.64
N ALA A 261 -16.74 14.57 -2.52
CA ALA A 261 -17.14 15.25 -3.76
C ALA A 261 -17.90 14.30 -4.70
N VAL A 262 -17.50 13.02 -4.81
CA VAL A 262 -18.24 12.02 -5.60
C VAL A 262 -19.61 11.77 -5.00
N LEU A 263 -19.74 11.62 -3.68
CA LEU A 263 -21.03 11.54 -3.00
C LEU A 263 -21.90 12.77 -3.29
N ALA A 264 -21.29 13.96 -3.35
CA ALA A 264 -21.95 15.23 -3.64
C ALA A 264 -22.27 15.48 -5.12
N GLY A 265 -21.91 14.53 -6.01
CA GLY A 265 -22.30 14.56 -7.42
C GLY A 265 -21.19 14.87 -8.42
N ALA A 266 -19.91 14.90 -8.00
CA ALA A 266 -18.79 14.90 -8.94
C ALA A 266 -18.76 13.58 -9.72
N GLN A 267 -18.54 13.69 -11.03
CA GLN A 267 -18.61 12.58 -11.98
C GLN A 267 -17.23 12.19 -12.52
N ARG A 268 -16.22 13.05 -12.27
CA ARG A 268 -14.87 12.90 -12.79
C ARG A 268 -13.85 13.41 -11.76
N ILE A 269 -12.68 12.78 -11.73
CA ILE A 269 -11.60 13.16 -10.81
C ILE A 269 -10.29 13.25 -11.58
N GLU A 270 -9.58 14.35 -11.39
CA GLU A 270 -8.18 14.52 -11.75
C GLU A 270 -7.31 14.11 -10.59
N CYS A 271 -6.35 13.21 -10.82
CA CYS A 271 -5.56 12.57 -9.76
C CYS A 271 -4.17 12.17 -10.27
N CYS A 272 -3.27 11.86 -9.31
CA CYS A 272 -1.94 11.30 -9.61
C CYS A 272 -1.71 10.00 -8.86
N LEU A 273 -0.91 9.11 -9.43
CA LEU A 273 -0.43 7.92 -8.75
C LEU A 273 0.39 8.34 -7.51
N PHE A 274 0.14 7.70 -6.38
CA PHE A 274 0.78 7.97 -5.09
C PHE A 274 0.64 9.42 -4.59
N GLY A 275 -0.27 10.17 -5.15
CA GLY A 275 -0.53 11.54 -4.75
C GLY A 275 0.59 12.54 -5.10
N ASN A 276 1.39 12.26 -6.15
CA ASN A 276 2.43 13.19 -6.59
C ASN A 276 1.83 14.52 -7.07
N GLY A 277 2.52 15.63 -6.84
CA GLY A 277 2.07 16.96 -7.26
C GLY A 277 2.66 18.09 -6.44
N GLU A 278 2.24 19.30 -6.75
CA GLU A 278 2.69 20.52 -6.08
C GLU A 278 2.48 20.48 -4.55
N ARG A 279 3.41 21.06 -3.82
CA ARG A 279 3.42 21.18 -2.34
C ARG A 279 3.33 19.83 -1.64
N THR A 280 2.14 19.41 -1.22
CA THR A 280 1.85 18.13 -0.54
C THR A 280 1.30 17.06 -1.49
N GLY A 281 1.18 17.40 -2.76
CA GLY A 281 0.71 16.53 -3.82
C GLY A 281 -0.79 16.66 -4.14
N ASN A 282 -1.21 15.89 -5.14
CA ASN A 282 -2.60 15.71 -5.56
C ASN A 282 -3.29 14.59 -4.77
N VAL A 283 -4.57 14.39 -4.99
CA VAL A 283 -5.25 13.18 -4.50
C VAL A 283 -4.56 11.92 -5.06
N ASP A 284 -4.31 10.95 -4.19
CA ASP A 284 -3.73 9.66 -4.58
C ASP A 284 -4.78 8.79 -5.26
N ALA A 285 -4.58 8.57 -6.57
CA ALA A 285 -5.45 7.74 -7.41
C ALA A 285 -5.57 6.31 -6.89
N ILE A 286 -4.46 5.72 -6.41
CA ILE A 286 -4.43 4.34 -5.92
C ILE A 286 -5.27 4.22 -4.64
N THR A 287 -5.02 5.10 -3.66
CA THR A 287 -5.77 5.07 -2.40
C THR A 287 -7.27 5.26 -2.66
N LEU A 288 -7.64 6.23 -3.49
CA LEU A 288 -9.05 6.52 -3.78
C LEU A 288 -9.74 5.37 -4.52
N ALA A 289 -9.11 4.81 -5.55
CA ALA A 289 -9.66 3.69 -6.32
C ALA A 289 -9.78 2.42 -5.48
N MET A 290 -8.76 2.12 -4.66
CA MET A 290 -8.76 0.93 -3.79
C MET A 290 -9.72 1.07 -2.61
N ASN A 291 -10.01 2.28 -2.14
CA ASN A 291 -11.08 2.51 -1.19
C ASN A 291 -12.45 2.11 -1.77
N MET A 292 -12.73 2.48 -3.03
CA MET A 292 -13.95 2.04 -3.73
C MET A 292 -13.95 0.52 -3.93
N TYR A 293 -12.84 -0.05 -4.38
CA TYR A 293 -12.67 -1.49 -4.59
C TYR A 293 -12.95 -2.30 -3.32
N SER A 294 -12.44 -1.85 -2.17
CA SER A 294 -12.67 -2.50 -0.87
C SER A 294 -14.13 -2.44 -0.40
N HIS A 295 -14.95 -1.61 -1.02
CA HIS A 295 -16.41 -1.50 -0.81
C HIS A 295 -17.23 -2.18 -1.93
N GLY A 296 -16.58 -2.96 -2.80
CA GLY A 296 -17.25 -3.72 -3.87
C GLY A 296 -17.60 -2.90 -5.10
N VAL A 297 -17.03 -1.70 -5.25
CA VAL A 297 -17.20 -0.85 -6.44
C VAL A 297 -15.97 -0.98 -7.33
N ASP A 298 -16.14 -1.52 -8.53
CA ASP A 298 -15.07 -1.62 -9.52
C ASP A 298 -14.62 -0.21 -9.96
N PRO A 299 -13.38 0.20 -9.68
CA PRO A 299 -12.87 1.49 -10.11
C PRO A 299 -12.55 1.54 -11.61
N HIS A 300 -12.59 0.43 -12.32
CA HIS A 300 -12.13 0.30 -13.72
C HIS A 300 -10.65 0.67 -13.93
N LEU A 301 -9.85 0.58 -12.88
CA LEU A 301 -8.39 0.74 -12.91
C LEU A 301 -7.77 -0.55 -12.37
N ASP A 302 -6.77 -1.06 -13.06
CA ASP A 302 -6.09 -2.32 -12.74
C ASP A 302 -4.77 -2.05 -12.00
N PHE A 303 -4.76 -2.35 -10.70
CA PHE A 303 -3.57 -2.30 -9.85
C PHE A 303 -3.04 -3.69 -9.47
N SER A 304 -3.41 -4.73 -10.23
CA SER A 304 -3.02 -6.12 -9.95
C SER A 304 -1.50 -6.39 -10.02
N ASP A 305 -0.72 -5.46 -10.56
CA ASP A 305 0.75 -5.49 -10.57
C ASP A 305 1.34 -4.28 -9.83
N MET A 306 0.90 -4.04 -8.59
CA MET A 306 1.35 -2.92 -7.76
C MET A 306 2.88 -2.84 -7.62
N PRO A 307 3.62 -3.97 -7.44
CA PRO A 307 5.08 -3.91 -7.37
C PRO A 307 5.71 -3.28 -8.62
N LYS A 308 5.21 -3.59 -9.81
CA LYS A 308 5.72 -3.03 -11.06
C LYS A 308 5.37 -1.55 -11.23
N ILE A 309 4.17 -1.15 -10.80
CA ILE A 309 3.74 0.25 -10.79
C ILE A 309 4.64 1.07 -9.87
N CYS A 310 4.92 0.58 -8.65
CA CYS A 310 5.85 1.24 -7.72
C CYS A 310 7.27 1.36 -8.33
N GLU A 311 7.78 0.29 -8.93
CA GLU A 311 9.13 0.28 -9.54
C GLU A 311 9.24 1.33 -10.64
N ILE A 312 8.30 1.39 -11.58
CA ILE A 312 8.32 2.38 -12.66
C ILE A 312 8.19 3.79 -12.08
N TYR A 313 7.22 4.01 -11.18
CA TYR A 313 6.99 5.30 -10.55
C TYR A 313 8.27 5.83 -9.87
N GLU A 314 8.87 5.05 -8.96
CA GLU A 314 10.06 5.47 -8.22
C GLU A 314 11.26 5.75 -9.16
N ARG A 315 11.42 4.94 -10.18
CA ARG A 315 12.53 5.09 -11.13
C ARG A 315 12.40 6.33 -12.00
N VAL A 316 11.22 6.60 -12.55
CA VAL A 316 11.05 7.73 -13.49
C VAL A 316 10.79 9.06 -12.80
N THR A 317 10.17 9.05 -11.63
CA THR A 317 9.93 10.28 -10.85
C THR A 317 11.06 10.63 -9.89
N ARG A 318 11.87 9.67 -9.50
CA ARG A 318 12.87 9.74 -8.42
C ARG A 318 12.22 10.04 -7.06
N MET A 319 10.92 9.84 -6.94
CA MET A 319 10.17 9.93 -5.69
C MET A 319 10.05 8.53 -5.08
N HIS A 320 10.09 8.45 -3.76
CA HIS A 320 9.94 7.20 -3.03
C HIS A 320 8.48 6.99 -2.59
N VAL A 321 7.96 5.78 -2.79
CA VAL A 321 6.67 5.38 -2.23
C VAL A 321 6.84 5.10 -0.74
N TYR A 322 6.26 5.96 0.10
CA TYR A 322 6.38 5.84 1.54
C TYR A 322 5.90 4.47 2.03
N GLU A 323 6.62 3.87 2.97
CA GLU A 323 6.43 2.48 3.41
C GLU A 323 5.03 2.20 3.99
N ARG A 324 4.30 3.22 4.39
CA ARG A 324 2.93 3.13 4.93
C ARG A 324 1.89 3.79 4.04
N THR A 325 2.22 4.05 2.77
CA THR A 325 1.23 4.48 1.77
C THR A 325 0.12 3.41 1.68
N PRO A 326 -1.14 3.80 1.81
CA PRO A 326 -2.25 2.84 1.75
C PRO A 326 -2.14 1.92 0.53
N TYR A 327 -2.39 0.63 0.73
CA TYR A 327 -2.34 -0.45 -0.25
C TYR A 327 -0.96 -0.73 -0.90
N ALA A 328 -0.16 0.29 -1.19
CA ALA A 328 1.08 0.18 -1.97
C ALA A 328 2.36 0.08 -1.12
N GLY A 329 2.39 0.71 0.04
CA GLY A 329 3.58 0.81 0.89
C GLY A 329 4.13 -0.55 1.32
N ALA A 330 5.44 -0.65 1.49
CA ALA A 330 6.13 -1.90 1.79
C ALA A 330 5.66 -2.55 3.11
N LEU A 331 5.13 -1.79 4.06
CA LEU A 331 4.76 -2.27 5.39
C LEU A 331 3.24 -2.47 5.60
N VAL A 332 2.40 -2.22 4.58
CA VAL A 332 0.94 -2.20 4.78
C VAL A 332 0.31 -3.58 4.95
N PHE A 333 0.99 -4.65 4.50
CA PHE A 333 0.58 -6.03 4.69
C PHE A 333 1.49 -6.78 5.67
N ALA A 334 2.26 -6.07 6.49
CA ALA A 334 3.09 -6.63 7.55
C ALA A 334 2.48 -6.37 8.92
N ALA A 335 2.55 -7.34 9.82
CA ALA A 335 2.17 -7.17 11.21
C ALA A 335 3.37 -7.39 12.12
N PHE A 336 3.60 -6.46 13.05
CA PHE A 336 4.74 -6.52 13.98
C PHE A 336 4.38 -7.08 15.35
N SER A 337 3.11 -6.99 15.75
CA SER A 337 2.62 -7.58 17.01
C SER A 337 2.34 -9.07 16.81
N GLY A 338 2.86 -9.93 17.70
CA GLY A 338 2.65 -11.38 17.63
C GLY A 338 1.17 -11.78 17.74
N SER A 339 0.35 -11.01 18.47
CA SER A 339 -1.09 -11.25 18.53
C SER A 339 -1.80 -10.96 17.22
N HIS A 340 -1.35 -9.92 16.47
CA HIS A 340 -1.87 -9.60 15.15
C HIS A 340 -1.47 -10.67 14.13
N GLN A 341 -0.22 -11.11 14.15
CA GLN A 341 0.29 -12.18 13.28
C GLN A 341 -0.48 -13.49 13.47
N ASP A 342 -0.69 -13.91 14.73
CA ASP A 342 -1.48 -15.10 15.07
C ASP A 342 -2.93 -14.96 14.58
N ALA A 343 -3.55 -13.80 14.77
CA ALA A 343 -4.91 -13.53 14.30
C ALA A 343 -5.04 -13.58 12.77
N ILE A 344 -4.08 -12.99 12.05
CA ILE A 344 -4.04 -13.04 10.58
C ILE A 344 -3.86 -14.47 10.08
N ALA A 345 -2.91 -15.23 10.64
CA ALA A 345 -2.66 -16.62 10.26
C ALA A 345 -3.91 -17.50 10.47
N LYS A 346 -4.59 -17.34 11.62
CA LYS A 346 -5.85 -18.03 11.91
C LYS A 346 -6.97 -17.60 10.95
N GLY A 347 -7.08 -16.31 10.66
CA GLY A 347 -8.05 -15.76 9.73
C GLY A 347 -7.88 -16.31 8.31
N MET A 348 -6.66 -16.34 7.81
CA MET A 348 -6.32 -16.91 6.49
C MET A 348 -6.65 -18.41 6.43
N THR A 349 -6.25 -19.18 7.47
CA THR A 349 -6.56 -20.61 7.56
C THR A 349 -8.07 -20.85 7.56
N TRP A 350 -8.81 -20.12 8.39
CA TRP A 350 -10.27 -20.22 8.48
C TRP A 350 -10.97 -19.92 7.15
N ARG A 351 -10.54 -18.86 6.43
CA ARG A 351 -11.05 -18.54 5.09
C ARG A 351 -10.85 -19.69 4.11
N LYS A 352 -9.64 -20.26 4.09
CA LYS A 352 -9.27 -21.38 3.20
C LYS A 352 -10.14 -22.62 3.49
N GLU A 353 -10.35 -22.97 4.77
CA GLU A 353 -11.20 -24.10 5.18
C GLU A 353 -12.67 -23.90 4.80
N LYS A 354 -13.18 -22.67 4.99
CA LYS A 354 -14.58 -22.32 4.66
C LYS A 354 -14.82 -22.03 3.19
N LYS A 355 -13.76 -21.88 2.39
CA LYS A 355 -13.81 -21.51 0.95
C LYS A 355 -14.67 -20.25 0.72
N LEU A 356 -14.47 -19.23 1.55
CA LEU A 356 -15.21 -17.99 1.45
C LEU A 356 -14.77 -17.17 0.24
N HIS A 357 -15.75 -16.66 -0.51
CA HIS A 357 -15.54 -15.70 -1.58
C HIS A 357 -15.32 -14.29 -1.02
N GLU A 358 -16.18 -13.86 -0.11
CA GLU A 358 -16.08 -12.54 0.52
C GLU A 358 -14.80 -12.40 1.32
N TRP A 359 -14.13 -11.23 1.18
CA TRP A 359 -12.94 -10.95 1.96
C TRP A 359 -13.29 -10.60 3.40
N THR A 360 -12.70 -11.31 4.32
CA THR A 360 -12.70 -11.02 5.75
C THR A 360 -11.45 -11.62 6.37
N CYS A 361 -10.56 -10.78 6.85
CA CYS A 361 -9.34 -11.19 7.55
C CYS A 361 -9.01 -10.16 8.62
N PRO A 362 -8.69 -10.59 9.86
CA PRO A 362 -8.26 -9.65 10.88
C PRO A 362 -7.09 -8.78 10.39
N TYR A 363 -7.17 -7.46 10.61
CA TYR A 363 -6.13 -6.46 10.34
C TYR A 363 -5.73 -6.27 8.87
N ILE A 364 -6.29 -7.00 7.91
CA ILE A 364 -6.00 -6.86 6.48
C ILE A 364 -7.28 -6.50 5.73
N PRO A 365 -7.43 -5.24 5.25
CA PRO A 365 -8.68 -4.73 4.69
C PRO A 365 -9.02 -5.29 3.31
N ILE A 366 -8.04 -5.71 2.52
CA ILE A 366 -8.22 -6.32 1.19
C ILE A 366 -7.38 -7.58 1.05
N ASP A 367 -7.67 -8.41 0.04
CA ASP A 367 -6.79 -9.52 -0.32
C ASP A 367 -5.51 -8.95 -0.97
N PRO A 368 -4.32 -9.16 -0.40
CA PRO A 368 -3.07 -8.70 -1.01
C PRO A 368 -2.83 -9.23 -2.43
N HIS A 369 -3.38 -10.40 -2.77
CA HIS A 369 -3.23 -11.00 -4.10
C HIS A 369 -3.92 -10.19 -5.19
N ASP A 370 -4.97 -9.41 -4.86
CA ASP A 370 -5.69 -8.57 -5.83
C ASP A 370 -4.78 -7.48 -6.42
N ILE A 371 -3.73 -7.11 -5.71
CA ILE A 371 -2.75 -6.11 -6.15
C ILE A 371 -1.35 -6.70 -6.38
N GLY A 372 -1.27 -8.01 -6.65
CA GLY A 372 -0.01 -8.70 -6.96
C GLY A 372 0.96 -8.83 -5.78
N ARG A 373 0.43 -8.75 -4.54
CA ARG A 373 1.23 -8.90 -3.31
C ARG A 373 0.81 -10.14 -2.52
N THR A 374 1.59 -10.48 -1.54
CA THR A 374 1.26 -11.50 -0.55
C THR A 374 1.23 -10.87 0.84
N TYR A 375 0.59 -11.52 1.80
CA TYR A 375 0.82 -11.18 3.19
C TYR A 375 2.28 -11.49 3.51
N ASP A 376 3.06 -10.44 3.77
CA ASP A 376 4.49 -10.54 4.02
C ASP A 376 4.75 -11.07 5.44
N ALA A 377 4.55 -12.38 5.60
CA ALA A 377 5.05 -13.08 6.77
C ALA A 377 6.58 -12.94 6.92
N ASP A 378 7.26 -12.71 5.79
CA ASP A 378 8.72 -12.60 5.70
C ASP A 378 9.27 -11.23 6.11
N VAL A 379 8.43 -10.20 6.20
CA VAL A 379 8.80 -8.89 6.78
C VAL A 379 8.55 -8.88 8.29
N ILE A 380 8.49 -10.04 8.94
CA ILE A 380 8.49 -10.10 10.39
C ILE A 380 9.89 -9.70 10.88
N ARG A 381 10.08 -8.40 11.02
CA ARG A 381 11.21 -7.84 11.75
C ARG A 381 10.95 -8.08 13.22
N ILE A 382 11.79 -8.90 13.85
CA ILE A 382 11.65 -9.21 15.27
C ILE A 382 12.32 -8.08 16.06
N ASN A 383 11.47 -7.30 16.70
CA ASN A 383 11.90 -6.31 17.68
C ASN A 383 11.46 -6.74 19.09
N SER A 384 11.82 -5.98 20.11
CA SER A 384 11.49 -6.21 21.51
C SER A 384 9.97 -6.32 21.81
N GLN A 385 9.12 -5.95 20.85
CA GLN A 385 7.65 -6.02 20.91
C GLN A 385 7.07 -7.29 20.24
N SER A 386 7.91 -8.08 19.54
CA SER A 386 7.46 -9.27 18.81
C SER A 386 7.15 -10.39 19.81
N GLY A 387 5.92 -10.85 19.83
CA GLY A 387 5.45 -11.89 20.75
C GLY A 387 5.90 -13.30 20.34
N LYS A 388 5.75 -14.26 21.28
CA LYS A 388 6.14 -15.68 21.22
C LYS A 388 5.63 -16.44 19.98
N GLY A 389 4.51 -16.03 19.39
CA GLY A 389 3.91 -16.65 18.19
C GLY A 389 4.67 -16.34 16.91
N GLY A 390 5.19 -15.13 16.76
CA GLY A 390 5.87 -14.68 15.54
C GLY A 390 7.17 -15.41 15.27
N ILE A 391 7.98 -15.65 16.30
CA ILE A 391 9.26 -16.35 16.20
C ILE A 391 9.09 -17.80 15.74
N GLY A 392 8.10 -18.51 16.33
CA GLY A 392 7.80 -19.88 15.94
C GLY A 392 7.31 -20.00 14.49
N PHE A 393 6.48 -19.06 14.06
CA PHE A 393 5.99 -19.00 12.68
C PHE A 393 7.13 -18.76 11.68
N LEU A 394 8.06 -17.83 11.99
CA LEU A 394 9.24 -17.57 11.16
C LEU A 394 10.11 -18.80 10.93
N LEU A 395 10.45 -19.49 12.02
CA LEU A 395 11.28 -20.68 11.94
C LEU A 395 10.60 -21.80 11.17
N GLN A 396 9.27 -21.92 11.31
CA GLN A 396 8.49 -22.92 10.61
C GLN A 396 8.40 -22.65 9.10
N GLN A 397 8.10 -21.41 8.72
CA GLN A 397 7.92 -21.03 7.31
C GLN A 397 9.23 -21.01 6.52
N ASN A 398 10.32 -20.53 7.13
CA ASN A 398 11.58 -20.36 6.40
C ASN A 398 12.52 -21.56 6.50
N TYR A 399 12.42 -22.35 7.57
CA TYR A 399 13.39 -23.41 7.86
C TYR A 399 12.77 -24.74 8.29
N GLY A 400 11.45 -24.81 8.34
CA GLY A 400 10.72 -26.03 8.74
C GLY A 400 10.72 -26.34 10.22
N TYR A 401 11.43 -25.59 11.08
CA TYR A 401 11.46 -25.82 12.52
C TYR A 401 10.15 -25.44 13.20
N ASN A 402 9.57 -26.36 13.96
CA ASN A 402 8.31 -26.16 14.67
C ASN A 402 8.48 -26.41 16.20
N PRO A 403 9.24 -25.56 16.91
CA PRO A 403 9.47 -25.75 18.35
C PRO A 403 8.15 -25.77 19.13
N PRO A 404 8.05 -26.57 20.22
CA PRO A 404 6.86 -26.62 21.05
C PRO A 404 6.62 -25.29 21.78
N PRO A 405 5.37 -25.01 22.24
CA PRO A 405 5.00 -23.69 22.76
C PRO A 405 5.89 -23.13 23.88
N LYS A 406 6.30 -23.95 24.83
CA LYS A 406 7.18 -23.52 25.92
C LYS A 406 8.61 -23.22 25.45
N MET A 407 9.11 -24.00 24.49
CA MET A 407 10.42 -23.74 23.87
C MET A 407 10.40 -22.44 23.04
N ARG A 408 9.27 -22.17 22.34
CA ARG A 408 9.08 -20.86 21.64
C ARG A 408 9.08 -19.70 22.62
N GLU A 409 8.55 -19.90 23.82
CA GLU A 409 8.55 -18.89 24.87
C GLU A 409 9.98 -18.57 25.34
N ASP A 410 10.78 -19.58 25.62
CA ASP A 410 12.19 -19.43 26.02
C ASP A 410 13.02 -18.76 24.89
N LEU A 411 12.85 -19.24 23.65
CA LEU A 411 13.48 -18.61 22.48
C LEU A 411 13.08 -17.13 22.33
N GLY A 412 11.81 -16.82 22.58
CA GLY A 412 11.31 -15.44 22.54
C GLY A 412 12.06 -14.51 23.50
N TYR A 413 12.37 -14.96 24.69
CA TYR A 413 13.18 -14.18 25.64
C TYR A 413 14.62 -14.01 25.18
N ARG A 414 15.26 -15.06 24.61
CA ARG A 414 16.63 -15.00 24.09
C ARG A 414 16.76 -14.04 22.90
N VAL A 415 15.84 -14.12 21.96
CA VAL A 415 15.78 -13.23 20.78
C VAL A 415 15.57 -11.78 21.21
N LYS A 416 14.67 -11.58 22.19
CA LYS A 416 14.42 -10.25 22.76
C LYS A 416 15.68 -9.69 23.43
N ASP A 417 16.37 -10.47 24.21
CA ASP A 417 17.61 -10.07 24.91
C ASP A 417 18.68 -9.60 23.92
N VAL A 418 18.89 -10.34 22.81
CA VAL A 418 19.82 -9.94 21.76
C VAL A 418 19.37 -8.64 21.08
N SER A 419 18.07 -8.51 20.73
CA SER A 419 17.52 -7.31 20.09
C SER A 419 17.63 -6.07 21.00
N ASP A 420 17.36 -6.23 22.29
CA ASP A 420 17.45 -5.14 23.27
C ASP A 420 18.92 -4.70 23.49
N HIS A 421 19.87 -5.64 23.53
CA HIS A 421 21.31 -5.32 23.67
C HIS A 421 21.89 -4.61 22.43
N GLU A 422 21.45 -5.03 21.22
CA GLU A 422 21.96 -4.45 19.99
C GLU A 422 21.18 -3.20 19.56
N HIS A 423 20.10 -2.85 20.25
CA HIS A 423 19.19 -1.73 19.92
C HIS A 423 18.71 -1.74 18.48
N ARG A 424 18.50 -2.92 17.90
CA ARG A 424 18.04 -3.10 16.52
C ARG A 424 17.16 -4.33 16.38
N GLU A 425 16.47 -4.40 15.27
CA GLU A 425 15.71 -5.58 14.86
C GLU A 425 16.64 -6.68 14.35
N LEU A 426 16.26 -7.94 14.60
CA LEU A 426 16.96 -9.11 14.10
C LEU A 426 16.34 -9.60 12.78
N SER A 427 17.17 -9.92 11.82
CA SER A 427 16.76 -10.61 10.59
C SER A 427 16.35 -12.05 10.88
N VAL A 428 15.60 -12.66 9.95
CA VAL A 428 15.19 -14.08 10.03
C VAL A 428 16.40 -15.03 10.21
N LYS A 429 17.51 -14.72 9.54
CA LYS A 429 18.78 -15.47 9.67
C LYS A 429 19.39 -15.35 11.07
N GLU A 430 19.30 -14.19 11.66
CA GLU A 430 19.81 -13.96 13.02
C GLU A 430 18.95 -14.67 14.06
N VAL A 431 17.63 -14.74 13.86
CA VAL A 431 16.74 -15.55 14.71
C VAL A 431 17.05 -17.03 14.58
N LEU A 432 17.30 -17.53 13.37
CA LEU A 432 17.77 -18.89 13.17
C LEU A 432 19.09 -19.12 13.90
N TYR A 433 20.03 -18.21 13.80
CA TYR A 433 21.32 -18.31 14.49
C TYR A 433 21.16 -18.37 16.01
N VAL A 434 20.28 -17.55 16.60
CA VAL A 434 19.95 -17.60 18.03
C VAL A 434 19.35 -18.97 18.40
N PHE A 435 18.41 -19.49 17.57
CA PHE A 435 17.81 -20.81 17.77
C PHE A 435 18.85 -21.94 17.69
N GLU A 436 19.67 -21.95 16.66
CA GLU A 436 20.69 -22.98 16.46
C GLU A 436 21.75 -22.97 17.57
N THR A 437 22.20 -21.78 17.93
CA THR A 437 23.18 -21.59 19.02
C THR A 437 22.61 -21.97 20.39
N ALA A 438 21.30 -21.78 20.59
CA ALA A 438 20.69 -22.08 21.89
C ALA A 438 20.27 -23.55 22.04
N TYR A 439 19.95 -24.27 20.96
CA TYR A 439 19.26 -25.55 21.10
C TYR A 439 19.71 -26.67 20.15
N LEU A 440 20.37 -26.37 19.04
CA LEU A 440 20.54 -27.36 17.98
C LEU A 440 21.81 -28.19 18.13
N ASN A 441 21.66 -29.53 18.28
CA ASN A 441 22.74 -30.51 18.20
C ASN A 441 23.93 -30.24 19.15
N HIS A 442 23.68 -29.73 20.38
CA HIS A 442 24.73 -29.54 21.38
C HIS A 442 25.30 -30.88 21.85
N ASN A 443 26.59 -31.06 21.67
CA ASN A 443 27.31 -32.30 21.93
C ASN A 443 28.46 -32.16 22.94
N SER A 444 28.46 -31.10 23.74
CA SER A 444 29.44 -30.83 24.76
C SER A 444 28.76 -30.14 25.95
N PRO A 445 29.08 -30.50 27.23
CA PRO A 445 30.11 -31.45 27.67
C PRO A 445 29.74 -32.92 27.52
N LEU A 446 28.44 -33.25 27.26
CA LEU A 446 27.99 -34.64 27.11
C LEU A 446 27.68 -34.94 25.62
N ASN A 447 28.08 -36.17 25.17
CA ASN A 447 27.75 -36.69 23.85
C ASN A 447 27.56 -38.21 23.87
N ILE A 448 26.77 -38.72 22.90
CA ILE A 448 26.61 -40.16 22.67
C ILE A 448 27.08 -40.46 21.24
N PRO A 449 28.36 -40.84 21.05
CA PRO A 449 28.89 -41.17 19.77
C PRO A 449 28.24 -42.44 19.13
N GLU A 450 27.83 -43.40 19.98
CA GLU A 450 27.33 -44.68 19.52
C GLU A 450 26.19 -45.16 20.45
N ALA A 451 25.09 -45.66 19.84
CA ALA A 451 23.97 -46.25 20.54
C ALA A 451 23.41 -47.47 19.79
N HIS A 452 23.31 -48.60 20.50
CA HIS A 452 22.72 -49.84 19.99
C HIS A 452 21.52 -50.23 20.83
N PHE A 453 20.45 -50.68 20.19
CA PHE A 453 19.20 -51.03 20.85
C PHE A 453 18.86 -52.50 20.66
N VAL A 454 18.46 -53.15 21.77
CA VAL A 454 17.97 -54.51 21.78
C VAL A 454 16.56 -54.53 22.34
N GLN A 455 15.63 -55.10 21.59
CA GLN A 455 14.25 -55.29 22.07
C GLN A 455 14.21 -56.59 22.87
N ASN A 456 13.69 -56.50 24.09
CA ASN A 456 13.55 -57.60 25.01
C ASN A 456 12.21 -58.35 24.84
N ALA A 457 12.11 -59.56 25.34
CA ALA A 457 10.91 -60.39 25.19
C ALA A 457 9.67 -59.83 25.93
N ASP A 458 9.88 -58.97 26.91
CA ASP A 458 8.85 -58.27 27.70
C ASP A 458 8.42 -56.91 27.07
N ASN A 459 8.81 -56.66 25.82
CA ASN A 459 8.60 -55.43 25.07
C ASN A 459 9.36 -54.19 25.63
N THR A 460 10.25 -54.33 26.58
CA THR A 460 11.19 -53.26 26.97
C THR A 460 12.34 -53.17 25.96
N ILE A 461 13.06 -52.04 26.00
CA ILE A 461 14.22 -51.81 25.14
C ILE A 461 15.45 -51.59 25.98
N THR A 462 16.52 -52.34 25.71
CA THR A 462 17.83 -52.12 26.29
C THR A 462 18.67 -51.25 25.37
N ALA A 463 19.14 -50.11 25.85
CA ALA A 463 20.10 -49.26 25.16
C ALA A 463 21.53 -49.57 25.66
N ASN A 464 22.42 -49.89 24.71
CA ASN A 464 23.87 -49.98 24.97
C ASN A 464 24.51 -48.77 24.33
N ILE A 465 25.01 -47.82 25.10
CA ILE A 465 25.52 -46.55 24.62
C ILE A 465 26.98 -46.33 25.00
N THR A 466 27.70 -45.62 24.17
CA THR A 466 28.98 -45.00 24.51
C THR A 466 28.71 -43.56 24.92
N LEU A 467 28.81 -43.26 26.21
CA LEU A 467 28.63 -41.89 26.73
C LEU A 467 29.99 -41.22 26.88
N SER A 468 30.15 -40.06 26.26
CA SER A 468 31.33 -39.21 26.38
C SER A 468 31.01 -38.02 27.31
N VAL A 469 31.77 -37.84 28.35
CA VAL A 469 31.68 -36.73 29.29
C VAL A 469 33.02 -35.98 29.27
N ASN A 470 33.05 -34.74 28.84
CA ASN A 470 34.29 -33.97 28.64
C ASN A 470 35.36 -34.72 27.84
N GLY A 471 34.96 -35.48 26.80
CA GLY A 471 35.85 -36.27 25.94
C GLY A 471 36.29 -37.62 26.53
N LYS A 472 35.87 -37.99 27.72
CA LYS A 472 36.12 -39.29 28.31
C LYS A 472 34.94 -40.23 28.05
N GLU A 473 35.18 -41.29 27.27
CA GLU A 473 34.15 -42.24 26.89
C GLU A 473 33.99 -43.37 27.93
N THR A 474 32.74 -43.73 28.17
CA THR A 474 32.35 -44.84 29.05
C THR A 474 31.19 -45.60 28.40
N LYS A 475 31.26 -46.91 28.35
CA LYS A 475 30.16 -47.79 27.91
C LYS A 475 29.21 -48.04 29.04
N CYS A 476 27.93 -47.75 28.83
CA CYS A 476 26.87 -48.01 29.79
C CYS A 476 25.63 -48.57 29.13
N SER A 477 24.78 -49.23 29.92
CA SER A 477 23.58 -49.89 29.42
C SER A 477 22.45 -49.73 30.42
N ALA A 478 21.25 -49.47 29.94
CA ALA A 478 20.02 -49.44 30.73
C ALA A 478 18.84 -49.92 29.92
N THR A 479 17.77 -50.32 30.60
CA THR A 479 16.52 -50.79 30.02
C THR A 479 15.41 -49.78 30.33
N GLY A 480 14.56 -49.47 29.36
CA GLY A 480 13.43 -48.60 29.48
C GLY A 480 12.22 -49.03 28.65
N ASN A 481 11.12 -48.32 28.77
CA ASN A 481 9.89 -48.58 28.02
C ASN A 481 9.99 -48.22 26.55
N GLY A 482 10.98 -47.42 26.19
CA GLY A 482 11.27 -46.99 24.81
C GLY A 482 12.75 -46.65 24.64
N ARG A 483 13.19 -46.38 23.41
CA ARG A 483 14.60 -46.12 23.08
C ARG A 483 15.14 -44.89 23.81
N LEU A 484 14.39 -43.80 23.79
CA LEU A 484 14.80 -42.54 24.43
C LEU A 484 14.81 -42.67 25.96
N ASP A 485 13.83 -43.37 26.52
CA ASP A 485 13.73 -43.66 27.96
C ASP A 485 14.92 -44.51 28.42
N ALA A 486 15.30 -45.56 27.67
CA ALA A 486 16.47 -46.38 27.99
C ALA A 486 17.79 -45.58 27.93
N VAL A 487 17.93 -44.66 26.96
CA VAL A 487 19.08 -43.75 26.86
C VAL A 487 19.11 -42.78 28.04
N ALA A 488 17.99 -42.15 28.38
CA ALA A 488 17.89 -41.25 29.51
C ALA A 488 18.27 -41.94 30.83
N THR A 489 17.73 -43.15 31.06
CA THR A 489 18.06 -43.99 32.24
C THR A 489 19.56 -44.34 32.30
N ALA A 490 20.17 -44.67 31.16
CA ALA A 490 21.60 -44.96 31.11
C ALA A 490 22.47 -43.74 31.48
N ILE A 491 22.06 -42.54 31.00
CA ILE A 491 22.72 -41.28 31.35
C ILE A 491 22.59 -41.00 32.84
N GLU A 492 21.39 -41.09 33.41
CA GLU A 492 21.14 -40.83 34.83
C GLU A 492 21.97 -41.77 35.72
N GLN A 493 22.00 -43.06 35.42
CA GLN A 493 22.77 -44.05 36.14
C GLN A 493 24.28 -43.78 36.10
N GLN A 494 24.79 -43.36 34.94
CA GLN A 494 26.22 -43.14 34.73
C GLN A 494 26.71 -41.79 35.28
N THR A 495 25.86 -40.76 35.26
CA THR A 495 26.25 -39.39 35.61
C THR A 495 25.77 -38.95 37.00
N GLY A 496 24.76 -39.59 37.53
CA GLY A 496 24.05 -39.18 38.77
C GLY A 496 23.15 -37.95 38.53
N MET A 497 22.93 -37.53 37.32
CA MET A 497 21.97 -36.47 36.98
C MET A 497 20.55 -36.99 37.13
N HIS A 498 19.63 -36.13 37.60
CA HIS A 498 18.20 -36.48 37.69
C HIS A 498 17.35 -35.42 37.02
N PHE A 499 16.62 -35.84 36.04
CA PHE A 499 15.70 -35.02 35.26
C PHE A 499 14.44 -35.79 34.84
N THR A 500 13.37 -35.10 34.55
CA THR A 500 12.13 -35.66 34.00
C THR A 500 11.91 -35.14 32.59
N LEU A 501 11.62 -36.05 31.66
CA LEU A 501 11.21 -35.68 30.32
C LEU A 501 9.79 -35.07 30.37
N ILE A 502 9.67 -33.79 30.07
CA ILE A 502 8.38 -33.07 30.11
C ILE A 502 7.78 -32.85 28.70
N HIS A 503 8.60 -33.01 27.67
CA HIS A 503 8.15 -32.90 26.28
C HIS A 503 9.03 -33.73 25.35
N TYR A 504 8.39 -34.39 24.39
CA TYR A 504 9.01 -35.00 23.23
C TYR A 504 8.09 -34.83 22.02
N SER A 505 8.61 -34.32 20.93
CA SER A 505 7.94 -34.29 19.64
C SER A 505 8.96 -34.37 18.49
N GLU A 506 8.52 -34.85 17.35
CA GLU A 506 9.35 -35.03 16.16
C GLU A 506 8.54 -34.79 14.88
N HIS A 507 9.22 -34.33 13.82
CA HIS A 507 8.66 -34.17 12.49
C HIS A 507 9.76 -34.20 11.43
N ALA A 508 9.38 -34.35 10.15
CA ALA A 508 10.30 -34.20 9.02
C ALA A 508 10.53 -32.71 8.70
N LEU A 509 11.79 -32.31 8.48
CA LEU A 509 12.12 -30.93 8.06
C LEU A 509 11.85 -30.71 6.56
N ASP A 510 12.09 -31.74 5.76
CA ASP A 510 12.00 -31.70 4.30
C ASP A 510 10.98 -32.75 3.82
N SER A 511 10.49 -32.65 2.59
CA SER A 511 9.49 -33.58 2.02
C SER A 511 10.07 -34.66 1.11
N ASP A 512 11.39 -34.70 0.94
CA ASP A 512 12.09 -35.63 0.03
C ASP A 512 12.51 -36.93 0.72
N THR A 513 12.96 -37.91 -0.09
CA THR A 513 13.42 -39.24 0.38
C THR A 513 14.64 -39.16 1.30
N ASP A 514 15.43 -38.11 1.21
CA ASP A 514 16.58 -37.82 2.09
C ASP A 514 16.24 -36.86 3.24
N SER A 515 14.93 -36.74 3.57
CA SER A 515 14.41 -35.85 4.59
C SER A 515 15.10 -36.06 5.93
N ARG A 516 15.48 -34.93 6.56
CA ARG A 516 16.00 -34.94 7.94
C ARG A 516 14.84 -34.92 8.93
N ALA A 517 14.93 -35.76 9.94
CA ALA A 517 14.06 -35.69 11.10
C ALA A 517 14.54 -34.57 12.02
N CYS A 518 13.59 -33.87 12.61
CA CYS A 518 13.82 -32.90 13.69
C CYS A 518 13.06 -33.33 14.92
N SER A 519 13.77 -33.42 16.06
CA SER A 519 13.20 -33.80 17.35
C SER A 519 13.41 -32.68 18.36
N TYR A 520 12.44 -32.50 19.27
CA TYR A 520 12.49 -31.55 20.36
C TYR A 520 12.33 -32.29 21.70
N VAL A 521 13.18 -31.96 22.64
CA VAL A 521 13.17 -32.51 24.02
C VAL A 521 13.10 -31.37 25.00
N GLY A 522 12.17 -31.48 25.97
CA GLY A 522 12.10 -30.63 27.15
C GLY A 522 12.38 -31.46 28.41
N LEU A 523 13.25 -30.96 29.27
CA LEU A 523 13.62 -31.59 30.55
C LEU A 523 13.26 -30.67 31.69
N LYS A 524 12.83 -31.28 32.80
CA LYS A 524 12.66 -30.61 34.10
C LYS A 524 13.61 -31.21 35.10
N TRP A 525 14.44 -30.37 35.69
CA TRP A 525 15.46 -30.76 36.67
C TRP A 525 14.92 -30.78 38.10
N ALA A 526 15.59 -31.46 39.02
CA ALA A 526 15.23 -31.48 40.43
C ALA A 526 15.21 -30.07 41.06
N SER A 527 15.95 -29.11 40.50
CA SER A 527 15.92 -27.69 40.86
C SER A 527 14.61 -26.97 40.48
N GLY A 528 13.76 -27.60 39.67
CA GLY A 528 12.58 -26.98 39.08
C GLY A 528 12.85 -26.27 37.76
N GLU A 529 14.10 -26.11 37.34
CA GLU A 529 14.52 -25.51 36.07
C GLU A 529 14.08 -26.38 34.88
N GLU A 530 13.67 -25.76 33.78
CA GLU A 530 13.34 -26.45 32.54
C GLU A 530 14.38 -26.09 31.45
N THR A 531 14.91 -27.11 30.77
CA THR A 531 15.84 -26.94 29.66
C THR A 531 15.28 -27.58 28.39
N TRP A 532 15.66 -27.02 27.22
CA TRP A 532 15.18 -27.43 25.92
C TRP A 532 16.33 -27.78 25.01
N GLY A 533 16.12 -28.76 24.10
CA GLY A 533 17.06 -29.15 23.07
C GLY A 533 16.36 -29.54 21.78
N CYS A 534 17.06 -29.31 20.66
CA CYS A 534 16.66 -29.70 19.33
C CYS A 534 17.74 -30.58 18.72
N GLY A 535 17.32 -31.63 18.03
CA GLY A 535 18.23 -32.55 17.32
C GLY A 535 17.76 -32.79 15.90
N THR A 536 18.70 -32.74 14.95
CA THR A 536 18.42 -33.05 13.55
C THR A 536 19.34 -34.15 13.01
N HIS A 537 18.77 -35.12 12.31
CA HIS A 537 19.49 -36.21 11.67
C HIS A 537 18.59 -36.91 10.63
N THR A 538 19.16 -37.65 9.68
CA THR A 538 18.41 -38.51 8.74
C THR A 538 17.75 -39.71 9.43
N ASP A 539 18.33 -40.19 10.54
CA ASP A 539 17.72 -41.19 11.42
C ASP A 539 16.98 -40.48 12.57
N ILE A 540 15.69 -40.77 12.71
CA ILE A 540 14.79 -40.17 13.68
C ILE A 540 15.22 -40.44 15.16
N ILE A 541 15.81 -41.64 15.39
CA ILE A 541 16.28 -42.02 16.74
C ILE A 541 17.51 -41.21 17.10
N VAL A 542 18.43 -41.04 16.17
CA VAL A 542 19.63 -40.22 16.34
C VAL A 542 19.25 -38.78 16.55
N ALA A 543 18.24 -38.27 15.81
CA ALA A 543 17.70 -36.92 16.05
C ALA A 543 17.16 -36.77 17.47
N GLY A 544 16.39 -37.74 17.97
CA GLY A 544 15.89 -37.76 19.36
C GLY A 544 16.99 -37.77 20.39
N ILE A 545 18.04 -38.59 20.21
CA ILE A 545 19.22 -38.64 21.11
C ILE A 545 19.95 -37.28 21.09
N LYS A 546 20.17 -36.69 19.95
CA LYS A 546 20.79 -35.35 19.82
C LYS A 546 19.97 -34.27 20.52
N ALA A 547 18.63 -34.33 20.41
CA ALA A 547 17.74 -33.41 21.10
C ALA A 547 17.85 -33.56 22.62
N LEU A 548 17.90 -34.81 23.12
CA LEU A 548 18.10 -35.10 24.53
C LEU A 548 19.46 -34.58 25.01
N MET A 549 20.54 -34.84 24.28
CA MET A 549 21.87 -34.34 24.60
C MET A 549 21.90 -32.80 24.63
N SER A 550 21.29 -32.16 23.65
CA SER A 550 21.18 -30.69 23.63
C SER A 550 20.44 -30.16 24.87
N ALA A 551 19.33 -30.80 25.26
CA ALA A 551 18.54 -30.38 26.41
C ALA A 551 19.34 -30.56 27.74
N ILE A 552 20.16 -31.61 27.86
CA ILE A 552 21.03 -31.85 28.99
C ILE A 552 22.20 -30.85 29.04
N ASN A 553 22.83 -30.61 27.91
CA ASN A 553 23.96 -29.69 27.79
C ASN A 553 23.56 -28.21 27.95
N ASN A 554 22.27 -27.89 27.86
CA ASN A 554 21.74 -26.56 28.08
C ASN A 554 21.44 -26.24 29.56
N LYS A 555 21.78 -27.14 30.46
CA LYS A 555 21.81 -26.87 31.87
C LYS A 555 23.11 -26.14 32.21
#